data_b9bcb03444abdeaa4cae4d8590126030
#
_entry.id   b9bcb03444abdeaa4cae4d8590126030
#
_cell.length_a   1.000
_cell.length_b   1.000
_cell.length_c   1.000
_cell.angle_alpha   90.00
_cell.angle_beta   90.00
_cell.angle_gamma   90.00
#
_symmetry.space_group_name_H-M   'P 1'
#
loop_
_entity.id
_entity.type
_entity.pdbx_description
1 polymer ?
#
loop_
_entity_poly.entity_id
_entity_poly.type
_entity_poly.pdbx_seq_one_letter_code
_entity_poly.pdbx_strand_id
1 'polypeptide(L)'
;MAYDEDLANRIRELIATESGLTEKRMFGGLAFLINGNMSVSVSREGGLLLRVDPAENDGLVEKPHARQAVMRGRAMEGWLRVDPDGVTTKRELERWVTRGVTYAKSLPAKR
;
A
#
# COMPACT_ATOMS: atom_id res chain seq x y z
N MET A 1 -8.72 17.91 3.30
CA MET A 1 -7.62 16.95 3.50
C MET A 1 -7.46 16.12 2.25
N ALA A 2 -6.23 15.86 1.83
CA ALA A 2 -5.98 15.17 0.58
C ALA A 2 -6.15 13.64 0.69
N TYR A 3 -6.09 13.09 1.90
CA TYR A 3 -6.21 11.65 2.13
C TYR A 3 -6.88 11.38 3.47
N ASP A 4 -7.27 10.11 3.69
CA ASP A 4 -7.92 9.69 4.93
C ASP A 4 -6.89 9.56 6.05
N GLU A 5 -6.87 10.52 6.97
CA GLU A 5 -5.91 10.52 8.07
C GLU A 5 -6.17 9.42 9.09
N ASP A 6 -7.42 9.03 9.28
CA ASP A 6 -7.75 7.92 10.18
C ASP A 6 -7.12 6.62 9.67
N LEU A 7 -7.26 6.36 8.39
CA LEU A 7 -6.64 5.19 7.76
C LEU A 7 -5.11 5.26 7.88
N ALA A 8 -4.52 6.44 7.66
CA ALA A 8 -3.08 6.61 7.82
C ALA A 8 -2.63 6.28 9.24
N ASN A 9 -3.38 6.73 10.24
CA ASN A 9 -3.06 6.43 11.64
C ASN A 9 -3.17 4.96 11.96
N ARG A 10 -4.16 4.28 11.38
CA ARG A 10 -4.32 2.84 11.56
C ARG A 10 -3.14 2.07 10.98
N ILE A 11 -2.63 2.52 9.84
CA ILE A 11 -1.44 1.91 9.23
C ILE A 11 -0.22 2.18 10.11
N ARG A 12 -0.05 3.40 10.61
CA ARG A 12 1.06 3.74 11.50
C ARG A 12 1.14 2.81 12.70
N GLU A 13 -0.01 2.48 13.29
CA GLU A 13 -0.04 1.56 14.41
C GLU A 13 0.45 0.17 14.04
N LEU A 14 0.08 -0.31 12.86
CA LEU A 14 0.45 -1.65 12.42
C LEU A 14 1.94 -1.80 12.14
N ILE A 15 2.60 -0.74 11.67
CA ILE A 15 3.98 -0.83 11.21
C ILE A 15 4.95 -0.01 12.06
N ALA A 16 4.51 0.43 13.24
CA ALA A 16 5.30 1.30 14.11
C ALA A 16 6.68 0.75 14.47
N THR A 17 6.84 -0.57 14.48
CA THR A 17 8.10 -1.22 14.86
C THR A 17 9.02 -1.53 13.67
N GLU A 18 8.60 -1.22 12.45
CA GLU A 18 9.41 -1.51 11.27
C GLU A 18 10.63 -0.59 11.19
N SER A 19 11.80 -1.17 10.91
CA SER A 19 13.02 -0.40 10.70
C SER A 19 13.01 0.26 9.32
N GLY A 20 13.61 1.43 9.22
CA GLY A 20 13.75 2.12 7.94
C GLY A 20 12.46 2.74 7.44
N LEU A 21 11.45 2.85 8.30
CA LEU A 21 10.15 3.42 7.94
C LEU A 21 10.24 4.93 7.79
N THR A 22 9.73 5.43 6.67
CA THR A 22 9.54 6.87 6.45
C THR A 22 8.20 7.10 5.78
N GLU A 23 7.70 8.33 5.88
CA GLU A 23 6.45 8.74 5.24
C GLU A 23 6.76 9.82 4.22
N LYS A 24 6.04 9.81 3.11
CA LYS A 24 6.21 10.82 2.07
C LYS A 24 4.88 11.09 1.38
N ARG A 25 4.57 12.35 1.17
CA ARG A 25 3.39 12.71 0.39
C ARG A 25 3.69 12.44 -1.08
N MET A 26 2.83 11.65 -1.71
CA MET A 26 2.99 11.27 -3.12
C MET A 26 1.62 11.11 -3.74
N PHE A 27 1.48 11.54 -4.98
CA PHE A 27 0.25 11.35 -5.77
C PHE A 27 -1.03 11.84 -5.06
N GLY A 28 -0.90 12.88 -4.24
CA GLY A 28 -2.02 13.42 -3.48
C GLY A 28 -2.38 12.61 -2.24
N GLY A 29 -1.66 11.53 -1.95
CA GLY A 29 -1.86 10.70 -0.77
C GLY A 29 -0.64 10.69 0.13
N LEU A 30 -0.59 9.71 1.02
CA LEU A 30 0.54 9.54 1.95
C LEU A 30 1.12 8.14 1.77
N ALA A 31 2.39 8.07 1.37
CA ALA A 31 3.09 6.81 1.16
C ALA A 31 3.95 6.45 2.36
N PHE A 32 3.97 5.16 2.68
CA PHE A 32 4.86 4.60 3.70
C PHE A 32 5.97 3.83 2.98
N LEU A 33 7.21 4.22 3.25
CA LEU A 33 8.39 3.65 2.60
C LEU A 33 9.21 2.85 3.60
N ILE A 34 9.74 1.72 3.15
CA ILE A 34 10.67 0.90 3.93
C ILE A 34 11.99 0.93 3.20
N ASN A 35 13.02 1.51 3.85
CA ASN A 35 14.34 1.66 3.23
C ASN A 35 14.26 2.36 1.85
N GLY A 36 13.37 3.34 1.73
CA GLY A 36 13.17 4.08 0.50
C GLY A 36 12.26 3.41 -0.52
N ASN A 37 11.82 2.18 -0.26
CA ASN A 37 10.93 1.45 -1.16
C ASN A 37 9.49 1.59 -0.71
N MET A 38 8.60 1.97 -1.63
CA MET A 38 7.19 2.10 -1.29
C MET A 38 6.60 0.75 -0.90
N SER A 39 5.85 0.73 0.19
CA SER A 39 5.12 -0.45 0.63
C SER A 39 3.62 -0.27 0.42
N VAL A 40 3.05 0.75 1.03
CA VAL A 40 1.62 1.03 0.97
C VAL A 40 1.42 2.54 1.01
N SER A 41 0.36 3.01 0.38
CA SER A 41 -0.01 4.42 0.39
C SER A 41 -1.49 4.55 0.67
N VAL A 42 -1.85 5.55 1.47
CA VAL A 42 -3.25 5.95 1.63
C VAL A 42 -3.58 6.79 0.41
N SER A 43 -4.50 6.29 -0.41
CA SER A 43 -4.84 6.94 -1.66
C SER A 43 -5.70 8.19 -1.45
N ARG A 44 -5.44 9.21 -2.24
CA ARG A 44 -6.29 10.40 -2.30
C ARG A 44 -7.74 10.03 -2.67
N GLU A 45 -7.91 8.99 -3.44
CA GLU A 45 -9.22 8.54 -3.92
C GLU A 45 -9.93 7.63 -2.91
N GLY A 46 -9.31 7.37 -1.79
CA GLY A 46 -9.80 6.43 -0.77
C GLY A 46 -9.14 5.07 -0.93
N GLY A 47 -9.10 4.30 0.16
CA GLY A 47 -8.45 3.00 0.16
C GLY A 47 -6.95 3.08 0.07
N LEU A 48 -6.33 2.01 -0.46
CA LEU A 48 -4.89 1.87 -0.52
C LEU A 48 -4.37 1.78 -1.95
N LEU A 49 -3.14 2.25 -2.14
CA LEU A 49 -2.31 1.87 -3.27
C LEU A 49 -1.19 1.03 -2.68
N LEU A 50 -1.03 -0.20 -3.18
CA LEU A 50 -0.18 -1.20 -2.56
C LEU A 50 0.82 -1.73 -3.57
N ARG A 51 2.09 -1.85 -3.15
CA ARG A 51 3.11 -2.48 -3.98
C ARG A 51 3.34 -3.90 -3.50
N VAL A 52 3.22 -4.87 -4.41
CA VAL A 52 3.39 -6.30 -4.10
C VAL A 52 4.37 -6.92 -5.08
N ASP A 53 4.78 -8.15 -4.79
CA ASP A 53 5.61 -8.92 -5.71
C ASP A 53 4.84 -9.08 -7.03
N PRO A 54 5.42 -8.68 -8.17
CA PRO A 54 4.73 -8.84 -9.46
C PRO A 54 4.27 -10.26 -9.74
N ALA A 55 4.96 -11.27 -9.21
CA ALA A 55 4.56 -12.66 -9.36
C ALA A 55 3.23 -12.99 -8.69
N GLU A 56 2.83 -12.20 -7.68
CA GLU A 56 1.56 -12.39 -6.98
C GLU A 56 0.42 -11.53 -7.54
N ASN A 57 0.74 -10.66 -8.48
CA ASN A 57 -0.22 -9.68 -9.00
C ASN A 57 -1.53 -10.30 -9.46
N ASP A 58 -1.46 -11.29 -10.33
CA ASP A 58 -2.66 -11.88 -10.94
C ASP A 58 -3.57 -12.56 -9.92
N GLY A 59 -3.00 -13.21 -8.93
CA GLY A 59 -3.77 -13.85 -7.86
C GLY A 59 -4.41 -12.82 -6.92
N LEU A 60 -3.69 -11.75 -6.64
CA LEU A 60 -4.18 -10.74 -5.69
C LEU A 60 -5.26 -9.84 -6.27
N VAL A 61 -5.21 -9.54 -7.59
CA VAL A 61 -6.24 -8.70 -8.20
C VAL A 61 -7.61 -9.37 -8.22
N GLU A 62 -7.65 -10.69 -8.05
CA GLU A 62 -8.91 -11.42 -8.01
C GLU A 62 -9.56 -11.44 -6.64
N LYS A 63 -8.85 -10.98 -5.61
CA LYS A 63 -9.43 -10.91 -4.26
C LYS A 63 -10.47 -9.80 -4.18
N PRO A 64 -11.48 -9.99 -3.29
CA PRO A 64 -12.50 -8.94 -3.10
C PRO A 64 -11.86 -7.59 -2.76
N HIS A 65 -12.41 -6.53 -3.33
CA HIS A 65 -12.00 -5.14 -3.12
C HIS A 65 -10.64 -4.77 -3.70
N ALA A 66 -9.92 -5.71 -4.31
CA ALA A 66 -8.64 -5.45 -4.95
C ALA A 66 -8.83 -5.28 -6.46
N ARG A 67 -8.03 -4.41 -7.05
CA ARG A 67 -8.03 -4.22 -8.50
C ARG A 67 -6.66 -3.75 -8.96
N GLN A 68 -6.39 -3.93 -10.25
CA GLN A 68 -5.12 -3.51 -10.83
C GLN A 68 -4.99 -2.00 -10.77
N ALA A 69 -3.84 -1.51 -10.33
CA ALA A 69 -3.55 -0.09 -10.42
C ALA A 69 -3.27 0.26 -11.89
N VAL A 70 -3.83 1.38 -12.33
CA VAL A 70 -3.64 1.89 -13.68
C VAL A 70 -3.13 3.32 -13.57
N MET A 71 -1.98 3.59 -14.20
CA MET A 71 -1.40 4.92 -14.21
C MET A 71 -1.14 5.32 -15.65
N ARG A 72 -1.61 6.51 -16.02
CA ARG A 72 -1.44 7.04 -17.38
C ARG A 72 -1.94 6.05 -18.44
N GLY A 73 -3.05 5.39 -18.16
CA GLY A 73 -3.64 4.42 -19.10
C GLY A 73 -2.96 3.07 -19.15
N ARG A 74 -1.95 2.83 -18.32
CA ARG A 74 -1.21 1.56 -18.31
C ARG A 74 -1.44 0.80 -17.03
N ALA A 75 -1.71 -0.49 -17.14
CA ALA A 75 -1.80 -1.38 -15.99
C ALA A 75 -0.39 -1.53 -15.38
N MET A 76 -0.30 -1.33 -14.07
CA MET A 76 0.98 -1.38 -13.36
C MET A 76 1.09 -2.71 -12.61
N GLU A 77 1.68 -3.71 -13.25
CA GLU A 77 1.88 -5.01 -12.62
C GLU A 77 2.70 -4.86 -11.34
N GLY A 78 2.23 -5.50 -10.27
CA GLY A 78 2.84 -5.36 -8.95
C GLY A 78 2.29 -4.19 -8.14
N TRP A 79 1.34 -3.44 -8.69
CA TRP A 79 0.70 -2.31 -8.00
C TRP A 79 -0.80 -2.53 -7.99
N LEU A 80 -1.37 -2.54 -6.81
CA LEU A 80 -2.79 -2.81 -6.62
C LEU A 80 -3.48 -1.66 -5.91
N ARG A 81 -4.75 -1.46 -6.24
CA ARG A 81 -5.62 -0.60 -5.45
C ARG A 81 -6.54 -1.48 -4.64
N VAL A 82 -6.74 -1.11 -3.38
CA VAL A 82 -7.67 -1.78 -2.49
C VAL A 82 -8.71 -0.75 -2.09
N ASP A 83 -9.98 -1.05 -2.37
CA ASP A 83 -11.07 -0.12 -2.06
C ASP A 83 -11.26 0.04 -0.56
N PRO A 84 -11.83 1.17 -0.10
CA PRO A 84 -12.06 1.40 1.34
C PRO A 84 -12.80 0.25 2.04
N ASP A 85 -13.75 -0.38 1.34
CA ASP A 85 -14.51 -1.49 1.91
C ASP A 85 -13.65 -2.72 2.20
N GLY A 86 -12.46 -2.80 1.61
CA GLY A 86 -11.54 -3.91 1.82
C GLY A 86 -10.61 -3.70 3.01
N VAL A 87 -10.69 -2.56 3.69
CA VAL A 87 -9.80 -2.24 4.82
C VAL A 87 -10.56 -1.73 6.04
N THR A 88 -11.82 -2.14 6.19
CA THR A 88 -12.66 -1.68 7.30
C THR A 88 -12.27 -2.29 8.63
N THR A 89 -11.86 -3.57 8.65
CA THR A 89 -11.43 -4.21 9.89
C THR A 89 -9.92 -4.17 10.01
N LYS A 90 -9.43 -4.27 11.26
CA LYS A 90 -7.99 -4.31 11.52
C LYS A 90 -7.34 -5.50 10.81
N ARG A 91 -8.01 -6.66 10.82
CA ARG A 91 -7.50 -7.88 10.20
C ARG A 91 -7.33 -7.70 8.68
N GLU A 92 -8.33 -7.14 8.02
CA GLU A 92 -8.25 -6.89 6.59
C GLU A 92 -7.13 -5.92 6.25
N LEU A 93 -7.06 -4.82 6.98
CA LEU A 93 -6.02 -3.82 6.75
C LEU A 93 -4.63 -4.42 6.98
N GLU A 94 -4.47 -5.19 8.06
CA GLU A 94 -3.18 -5.81 8.38
C GLU A 94 -2.72 -6.76 7.27
N ARG A 95 -3.63 -7.55 6.73
CA ARG A 95 -3.28 -8.47 5.64
C ARG A 95 -2.72 -7.74 4.43
N TRP A 96 -3.38 -6.66 4.02
CA TRP A 96 -2.91 -5.90 2.87
C TRP A 96 -1.59 -5.18 3.16
N VAL A 97 -1.51 -4.52 4.31
CA VAL A 97 -0.30 -3.78 4.70
C VAL A 97 0.90 -4.71 4.81
N THR A 98 0.71 -5.89 5.41
CA THR A 98 1.79 -6.87 5.57
C THR A 98 2.35 -7.30 4.21
N ARG A 99 1.50 -7.51 3.21
CA ARG A 99 1.97 -7.87 1.87
C ARG A 99 2.89 -6.82 1.29
N GLY A 100 2.50 -5.56 1.38
CA GLY A 100 3.30 -4.45 0.87
C GLY A 100 4.60 -4.28 1.62
N VAL A 101 4.55 -4.34 2.94
CA VAL A 101 5.74 -4.19 3.78
C VAL A 101 6.72 -5.33 3.54
N THR A 102 6.22 -6.56 3.47
CA THR A 102 7.07 -7.74 3.23
C THR A 102 7.82 -7.61 1.91
N TYR A 103 7.11 -7.20 0.86
CA TYR A 103 7.76 -7.02 -0.43
C TYR A 103 8.79 -5.90 -0.40
N ALA A 104 8.43 -4.75 0.18
CA ALA A 104 9.35 -3.62 0.27
C ALA A 104 10.63 -3.99 1.02
N LYS A 105 10.52 -4.79 2.08
CA LYS A 105 11.67 -5.25 2.87
C LYS A 105 12.56 -6.20 2.08
N SER A 106 12.00 -6.89 1.09
CA SER A 106 12.77 -7.83 0.27
C SER A 106 13.62 -7.14 -0.79
N LEU A 107 13.36 -5.86 -1.05
CA LEU A 107 14.06 -5.09 -2.08
C LEU A 107 15.33 -4.45 -1.51
N PRO A 108 16.35 -4.23 -2.36
CA PRO A 108 17.52 -3.47 -1.94
C PRO A 108 17.09 -2.07 -1.48
N ALA A 109 17.76 -1.56 -0.45
CA ALA A 109 17.46 -0.22 0.05
C ALA A 109 17.72 0.82 -1.03
N LYS A 110 16.80 1.77 -1.16
CA LYS A 110 16.96 2.91 -2.06
C LYS A 110 17.68 4.03 -1.32
N ARG A 111 18.53 4.71 -2.04
CA ARG A 111 19.27 5.85 -1.49
C ARG A 111 18.76 7.15 -2.06
#